data_4454215736fb4865bd88de1aa4013ca1
#
_entry.id   4454215736fb4865bd88de1aa4013ca1
#
_cell.length_a   1.000
_cell.length_b   1.000
_cell.length_c   1.000
_cell.angle_alpha   90.00
_cell.angle_beta   90.00
_cell.angle_gamma   90.00
#
_symmetry.space_group_name_H-M   'P 1'
#
loop_
_entity.id
_entity.type
_entity.pdbx_description
1 polymer ?
#
loop_
_entity_poly.entity_id
_entity_poly.type
_entity_poly.pdbx_seq_one_letter_code
_entity_poly.pdbx_strand_id
1 'polypeptide(L)'
;MAAGRQVRDRAATGVWPAPVSPAESAGRGYRVDMTGPTPLTLASIRRAPKALLHDHLDGGLRPATVLELAAECGYDELPADTEAELAAWFREAADSGSLERYLETFAHTVAVMQTSEGLRRVARECVLDLAADGVVYAEVRYAPEQHLERGLSLDEVVEHTLAGFREGERAAAAAGQPIVVTCLLTAMRHAARSREIAELAVRWRDRGVGGFDIAGAEAGYPPTRHLDAFEYMRANSAHFTIHAGEAFGLPSIHEALAFCGCDRLGHGVRITDDIRVGDSVADAELGLVARYVRDKRIPLELCPSSNVQTGAVPSLDKHPFDLLARLRFRVTVNTDNRLMSDTSMSQEMHKLVQTFGYGWSDLERFTINAMKSAFIPFPERLRIIDDIIKPGYAVLIG
;
A
#
# COMPACT_ATOMS: atom_id res chain seq x y z
N MET A 1 -10.41 -13.44 -47.87
CA MET A 1 -11.56 -13.86 -47.03
C MET A 1 -11.20 -13.49 -45.56
N ALA A 2 -11.83 -12.44 -45.09
CA ALA A 2 -11.54 -11.86 -43.76
C ALA A 2 -12.40 -12.59 -42.71
N ALA A 3 -11.72 -13.12 -41.68
CA ALA A 3 -12.40 -13.63 -40.49
C ALA A 3 -12.23 -12.60 -39.37
N GLY A 4 -13.27 -11.76 -39.21
CA GLY A 4 -13.39 -10.84 -38.09
C GLY A 4 -13.58 -11.61 -36.78
N ARG A 5 -12.63 -11.51 -35.84
CA ARG A 5 -12.84 -11.89 -34.45
C ARG A 5 -13.53 -10.73 -33.73
N GLN A 6 -14.77 -10.95 -33.35
CA GLN A 6 -15.47 -10.10 -32.39
C GLN A 6 -14.75 -10.15 -31.04
N VAL A 7 -14.22 -9.00 -30.63
CA VAL A 7 -13.79 -8.75 -29.25
C VAL A 7 -15.06 -8.65 -28.41
N ARG A 8 -15.32 -9.64 -27.57
CA ARG A 8 -16.38 -9.57 -26.57
C ARG A 8 -15.86 -8.72 -25.42
N ASP A 9 -16.46 -7.55 -25.26
CA ASP A 9 -16.38 -6.75 -24.03
C ASP A 9 -16.77 -7.62 -22.83
N ARG A 10 -15.79 -7.96 -22.00
CA ARG A 10 -16.01 -8.38 -20.62
C ARG A 10 -15.61 -7.20 -19.73
N ALA A 11 -16.57 -6.28 -19.55
CA ALA A 11 -16.50 -5.36 -18.43
C ALA A 11 -16.39 -6.16 -17.15
N ALA A 12 -15.34 -5.87 -16.35
CA ALA A 12 -15.18 -6.38 -15.01
C ALA A 12 -16.38 -5.89 -14.18
N THR A 13 -17.33 -6.78 -13.90
CA THR A 13 -18.48 -6.48 -13.07
C THR A 13 -18.11 -6.57 -11.59
N GLY A 14 -17.40 -5.58 -11.09
CA GLY A 14 -17.46 -5.24 -9.67
C GLY A 14 -18.84 -4.58 -9.45
N VAL A 15 -19.86 -5.38 -9.12
CA VAL A 15 -21.19 -4.87 -8.83
C VAL A 15 -21.15 -4.22 -7.43
N TRP A 16 -20.99 -2.89 -7.41
CA TRP A 16 -21.35 -2.12 -6.23
C TRP A 16 -22.87 -2.15 -6.08
N PRO A 17 -23.40 -2.52 -4.90
CA PRO A 17 -24.84 -2.33 -4.66
C PRO A 17 -25.17 -0.85 -4.82
N ALA A 18 -26.34 -0.56 -5.42
CA ALA A 18 -26.85 0.79 -5.50
C ALA A 18 -26.91 1.43 -4.11
N PRO A 19 -26.70 2.76 -3.98
CA PRO A 19 -26.76 3.42 -2.68
C PRO A 19 -28.12 3.13 -2.04
N VAL A 20 -28.10 2.54 -0.85
CA VAL A 20 -29.31 2.28 -0.06
C VAL A 20 -29.87 3.63 0.37
N SER A 21 -31.10 3.88 0.04
CA SER A 21 -31.84 5.08 0.47
C SER A 21 -31.82 5.19 1.99
N PRO A 22 -31.66 6.40 2.59
CA PRO A 22 -31.60 6.59 4.05
C PRO A 22 -32.87 6.23 4.82
N ALA A 23 -33.90 5.72 4.19
CA ALA A 23 -35.24 5.59 4.78
C ALA A 23 -35.53 4.24 5.47
N GLU A 24 -34.68 3.21 5.38
CA GLU A 24 -35.03 1.85 5.86
C GLU A 24 -34.25 1.32 7.08
N SER A 25 -33.46 2.14 7.76
CA SER A 25 -32.78 1.75 9.02
C SER A 25 -33.25 2.49 10.27
N ALA A 26 -34.55 2.79 10.40
CA ALA A 26 -35.12 3.39 11.59
C ALA A 26 -35.46 2.34 12.67
N GLY A 27 -34.44 1.78 13.31
CA GLY A 27 -34.53 1.01 14.57
C GLY A 27 -33.93 1.80 15.73
N ARG A 28 -34.77 2.35 16.58
CA ARG A 28 -34.55 2.94 17.93
C ARG A 28 -33.10 3.09 18.37
N GLY A 29 -32.52 4.27 18.22
CA GLY A 29 -31.24 4.65 18.77
C GLY A 29 -31.22 6.15 19.06
N TYR A 30 -30.79 6.53 20.22
CA TYR A 30 -30.57 7.88 20.73
C TYR A 30 -30.19 8.86 19.61
N ARG A 31 -31.02 9.87 19.36
CA ARG A 31 -30.64 11.06 18.60
C ARG A 31 -29.63 11.83 19.43
N VAL A 32 -28.36 11.63 19.18
CA VAL A 32 -27.34 12.62 19.55
C VAL A 32 -27.46 13.73 18.51
N ASP A 33 -27.82 14.92 18.96
CA ASP A 33 -27.88 16.13 18.15
C ASP A 33 -26.44 16.54 17.83
N MET A 34 -25.87 16.03 16.70
CA MET A 34 -24.49 16.23 16.27
C MET A 34 -24.42 17.47 15.36
N THR A 35 -24.54 18.67 15.96
CA THR A 35 -24.36 19.96 15.27
C THR A 35 -22.87 20.40 15.27
N GLY A 36 -21.95 19.53 14.94
CA GLY A 36 -20.52 19.83 14.86
C GLY A 36 -19.70 18.70 14.26
N PRO A 37 -18.43 18.94 13.92
CA PRO A 37 -17.57 17.93 13.34
C PRO A 37 -17.38 16.73 14.27
N THR A 38 -17.37 15.54 13.70
CA THR A 38 -17.10 14.30 14.46
C THR A 38 -15.72 14.38 15.13
N PRO A 39 -15.58 14.07 16.44
CA PRO A 39 -14.27 14.06 17.09
C PRO A 39 -13.28 13.11 16.39
N LEU A 40 -12.03 13.57 16.22
CA LEU A 40 -10.93 12.80 15.64
C LEU A 40 -10.37 11.80 16.66
N THR A 41 -10.98 10.63 16.71
CA THR A 41 -10.54 9.49 17.52
C THR A 41 -10.16 8.34 16.61
N LEU A 42 -9.39 7.37 17.10
CA LEU A 42 -9.08 6.16 16.31
C LEU A 42 -10.35 5.46 15.80
N ALA A 43 -11.41 5.41 16.64
CA ALA A 43 -12.68 4.80 16.27
C ALA A 43 -13.42 5.57 15.15
N SER A 44 -13.36 6.90 15.15
CA SER A 44 -13.95 7.70 14.07
C SER A 44 -13.13 7.66 12.80
N ILE A 45 -11.79 7.67 12.91
CA ILE A 45 -10.88 7.50 11.78
C ILE A 45 -11.08 6.12 11.11
N ARG A 46 -11.34 5.07 11.90
CA ARG A 46 -11.64 3.73 11.36
C ARG A 46 -12.88 3.73 10.45
N ARG A 47 -13.87 4.55 10.73
CA ARG A 47 -15.07 4.68 9.88
C ARG A 47 -14.88 5.56 8.64
N ALA A 48 -13.84 6.38 8.61
CA ALA A 48 -13.56 7.22 7.45
C ALA A 48 -13.11 6.36 6.26
N PRO A 49 -13.56 6.65 5.03
CA PRO A 49 -13.05 5.93 3.86
C PRO A 49 -11.58 6.26 3.62
N LYS A 50 -10.78 5.22 3.36
CA LYS A 50 -9.32 5.34 3.15
C LYS A 50 -8.90 4.69 1.83
N ALA A 51 -7.84 5.22 1.22
CA ALA A 51 -7.17 4.63 0.07
C ALA A 51 -5.70 4.36 0.42
N LEU A 52 -5.26 3.13 0.20
CA LEU A 52 -3.94 2.61 0.54
C LEU A 52 -3.20 2.22 -0.74
N LEU A 53 -1.96 2.69 -0.92
CA LEU A 53 -1.17 2.42 -2.13
C LEU A 53 0.08 1.60 -1.88
N HIS A 54 0.48 1.42 -0.61
CA HIS A 54 1.71 0.76 -0.23
C HIS A 54 1.48 -0.12 1.00
N ASP A 55 1.13 -1.37 0.73
CA ASP A 55 0.96 -2.44 1.73
C ASP A 55 1.52 -3.74 1.16
N HIS A 56 2.38 -4.42 1.91
CA HIS A 56 2.94 -5.69 1.52
C HIS A 56 2.10 -6.85 2.06
N LEU A 57 1.69 -7.75 1.16
CA LEU A 57 0.90 -8.93 1.53
C LEU A 57 1.66 -9.83 2.50
N ASP A 58 2.92 -10.09 2.18
CA ASP A 58 3.87 -10.89 2.95
C ASP A 58 4.36 -10.21 4.25
N GLY A 59 4.11 -8.89 4.38
CA GLY A 59 4.33 -8.10 5.59
C GLY A 59 3.07 -7.86 6.43
N GLY A 60 1.93 -8.40 6.07
CA GLY A 60 0.63 -8.07 6.67
C GLY A 60 -0.17 -9.26 7.21
N LEU A 61 0.46 -10.43 7.43
CA LEU A 61 -0.21 -11.62 7.96
C LEU A 61 -0.70 -11.39 9.40
N ARG A 62 -1.78 -12.08 9.75
CA ARG A 62 -2.18 -12.20 11.16
C ARG A 62 -1.22 -13.15 11.89
N PRO A 63 -0.76 -12.86 13.11
CA PRO A 63 0.11 -13.77 13.87
C PRO A 63 -0.48 -15.17 14.04
N ALA A 64 -1.78 -15.29 14.31
CA ALA A 64 -2.48 -16.57 14.37
C ALA A 64 -2.37 -17.37 13.06
N THR A 65 -2.51 -16.69 11.91
CA THR A 65 -2.39 -17.32 10.59
C THR A 65 -0.97 -17.79 10.31
N VAL A 66 0.05 -17.05 10.75
CA VAL A 66 1.45 -17.48 10.64
C VAL A 66 1.66 -18.80 11.41
N LEU A 67 1.17 -18.89 12.66
CA LEU A 67 1.27 -20.10 13.48
C LEU A 67 0.55 -21.30 12.85
N GLU A 68 -0.68 -21.10 12.37
CA GLU A 68 -1.47 -22.16 11.75
C GLU A 68 -0.84 -22.67 10.44
N LEU A 69 -0.41 -21.77 9.57
CA LEU A 69 0.26 -22.13 8.32
C LEU A 69 1.63 -22.78 8.56
N ALA A 70 2.37 -22.36 9.59
CA ALA A 70 3.62 -23.01 9.99
C ALA A 70 3.38 -24.47 10.38
N ALA A 71 2.36 -24.73 11.21
CA ALA A 71 1.98 -26.08 11.59
C ALA A 71 1.53 -26.93 10.38
N GLU A 72 0.72 -26.36 9.46
CA GLU A 72 0.25 -27.02 8.24
C GLU A 72 1.39 -27.37 7.28
N CYS A 73 2.39 -26.49 7.18
CA CYS A 73 3.51 -26.69 6.25
C CYS A 73 4.75 -27.34 6.90
N GLY A 74 4.72 -27.60 8.21
CA GLY A 74 5.85 -28.20 8.94
C GLY A 74 7.05 -27.26 9.08
N TYR A 75 6.81 -25.94 9.19
CA TYR A 75 7.83 -24.96 9.47
C TYR A 75 7.99 -24.79 10.98
N ASP A 76 9.15 -25.13 11.54
CA ASP A 76 9.44 -25.19 12.96
C ASP A 76 10.44 -24.13 13.48
N GLU A 77 10.77 -23.13 12.61
CA GLU A 77 11.73 -22.07 12.94
C GLU A 77 11.04 -20.78 13.44
N LEU A 78 9.74 -20.83 13.81
CA LEU A 78 9.09 -19.64 14.37
C LEU A 78 9.71 -19.24 15.71
N PRO A 79 9.89 -17.93 15.97
CA PRO A 79 10.54 -17.44 17.19
C PRO A 79 9.64 -17.49 18.44
N ALA A 80 8.35 -17.81 18.27
CA ALA A 80 7.37 -17.90 19.35
C ALA A 80 6.22 -18.85 19.00
N ASP A 81 5.58 -19.43 20.02
CA ASP A 81 4.54 -20.45 19.89
C ASP A 81 3.12 -19.90 20.16
N THR A 82 3.00 -18.65 20.60
CA THR A 82 1.70 -17.99 20.84
C THR A 82 1.52 -16.76 19.98
N GLU A 83 0.25 -16.43 19.67
CA GLU A 83 -0.10 -15.28 18.86
C GLU A 83 0.47 -13.96 19.44
N ALA A 84 0.33 -13.78 20.77
CA ALA A 84 0.77 -12.55 21.43
C ALA A 84 2.31 -12.40 21.44
N GLU A 85 3.04 -13.50 21.70
CA GLU A 85 4.50 -13.49 21.70
C GLU A 85 5.05 -13.31 20.28
N LEU A 86 4.44 -13.96 19.29
CA LEU A 86 4.83 -13.84 17.90
C LEU A 86 4.61 -12.40 17.37
N ALA A 87 3.46 -11.79 17.69
CA ALA A 87 3.18 -10.39 17.37
C ALA A 87 4.21 -9.44 18.02
N ALA A 88 4.54 -9.67 19.29
CA ALA A 88 5.55 -8.89 20.01
C ALA A 88 6.93 -9.03 19.35
N TRP A 89 7.31 -10.25 19.00
CA TRP A 89 8.59 -10.52 18.35
C TRP A 89 8.71 -9.79 17.00
N PHE A 90 7.70 -9.87 16.13
CA PHE A 90 7.73 -9.18 14.84
C PHE A 90 7.91 -7.67 15.02
N ARG A 91 7.17 -7.07 15.94
CA ARG A 91 7.28 -5.63 16.23
C ARG A 91 8.67 -5.24 16.75
N GLU A 92 9.21 -6.01 17.70
CA GLU A 92 10.51 -5.74 18.31
C GLU A 92 11.68 -5.97 17.34
N ALA A 93 11.60 -7.03 16.53
CA ALA A 93 12.61 -7.32 15.51
C ALA A 93 12.59 -6.28 14.37
N ALA A 94 11.40 -5.78 14.01
CA ALA A 94 11.27 -4.73 13.01
C ALA A 94 11.77 -3.36 13.50
N ASP A 95 11.65 -3.05 14.80
CA ASP A 95 12.12 -1.78 15.39
C ASP A 95 13.64 -1.76 15.57
N SER A 96 14.36 -1.98 14.48
CA SER A 96 15.81 -2.24 14.46
C SER A 96 16.65 -1.03 14.06
N GLY A 97 16.05 0.02 13.54
CA GLY A 97 16.76 1.18 12.99
C GLY A 97 17.58 0.88 11.73
N SER A 98 17.33 -0.25 11.06
CA SER A 98 18.01 -0.69 9.85
C SER A 98 17.04 -1.41 8.91
N LEU A 99 17.00 -1.00 7.65
CA LEU A 99 16.17 -1.67 6.64
C LEU A 99 16.59 -3.14 6.46
N GLU A 100 17.89 -3.44 6.45
CA GLU A 100 18.38 -4.80 6.25
C GLU A 100 17.89 -5.74 7.36
N ARG A 101 17.96 -5.31 8.63
CA ARG A 101 17.45 -6.10 9.76
C ARG A 101 15.93 -6.20 9.76
N TYR A 102 15.25 -5.14 9.38
CA TYR A 102 13.80 -5.16 9.20
C TYR A 102 13.38 -6.23 8.19
N LEU A 103 14.12 -6.35 7.07
CA LEU A 103 13.84 -7.34 6.03
C LEU A 103 14.07 -8.80 6.48
N GLU A 104 14.88 -9.05 7.51
CA GLU A 104 15.09 -10.40 8.05
C GLU A 104 13.81 -11.00 8.64
N THR A 105 12.87 -10.16 9.10
CA THR A 105 11.59 -10.63 9.65
C THR A 105 10.70 -11.34 8.63
N PHE A 106 10.87 -11.05 7.35
CA PHE A 106 10.09 -11.67 6.26
C PHE A 106 10.41 -13.15 6.05
N ALA A 107 11.54 -13.66 6.53
CA ALA A 107 11.88 -15.08 6.40
C ALA A 107 10.75 -15.99 6.90
N HIS A 108 10.12 -15.65 8.02
CA HIS A 108 9.05 -16.46 8.62
C HIS A 108 7.72 -16.35 7.86
N THR A 109 7.35 -15.15 7.41
CA THR A 109 6.09 -14.95 6.67
C THR A 109 6.15 -15.54 5.27
N VAL A 110 7.29 -15.40 4.59
CA VAL A 110 7.53 -16.00 3.27
C VAL A 110 7.55 -17.53 3.37
N ALA A 111 8.19 -18.11 4.40
CA ALA A 111 8.26 -19.56 4.58
C ALA A 111 6.89 -20.24 4.69
N VAL A 112 5.90 -19.59 5.28
CA VAL A 112 4.54 -20.13 5.44
C VAL A 112 3.63 -19.83 4.23
N MET A 113 4.04 -18.99 3.28
CA MET A 113 3.27 -18.62 2.08
C MET A 113 3.72 -19.42 0.84
N GLN A 114 4.06 -20.70 0.97
CA GLN A 114 4.61 -21.51 -0.12
C GLN A 114 3.58 -22.45 -0.77
N THR A 115 2.29 -22.35 -0.42
CA THR A 115 1.23 -23.19 -0.97
C THR A 115 0.09 -22.34 -1.55
N SER A 116 -0.67 -22.92 -2.48
CA SER A 116 -1.85 -22.28 -3.08
C SER A 116 -2.89 -21.87 -2.05
N GLU A 117 -3.13 -22.74 -1.06
CA GLU A 117 -4.08 -22.51 0.04
C GLU A 117 -3.58 -21.40 0.96
N GLY A 118 -2.30 -21.42 1.34
CA GLY A 118 -1.68 -20.38 2.18
C GLY A 118 -1.74 -19.01 1.53
N LEU A 119 -1.33 -18.89 0.25
CA LEU A 119 -1.41 -17.65 -0.53
C LEU A 119 -2.85 -17.11 -0.61
N ARG A 120 -3.81 -17.99 -0.93
CA ARG A 120 -5.22 -17.62 -1.06
C ARG A 120 -5.81 -17.18 0.28
N ARG A 121 -5.48 -17.86 1.38
CA ARG A 121 -5.91 -17.53 2.73
C ARG A 121 -5.37 -16.16 3.16
N VAL A 122 -4.05 -15.96 3.06
CA VAL A 122 -3.40 -14.69 3.44
C VAL A 122 -3.96 -13.52 2.63
N ALA A 123 -4.13 -13.69 1.32
CA ALA A 123 -4.72 -12.67 0.46
C ALA A 123 -6.17 -12.33 0.85
N ARG A 124 -7.01 -13.35 1.15
CA ARG A 124 -8.39 -13.15 1.61
C ARG A 124 -8.44 -12.41 2.95
N GLU A 125 -7.62 -12.81 3.91
CA GLU A 125 -7.56 -12.19 5.24
C GLU A 125 -7.07 -10.73 5.16
N CYS A 126 -6.07 -10.44 4.33
CA CYS A 126 -5.61 -9.08 4.05
C CYS A 126 -6.77 -8.16 3.64
N VAL A 127 -7.60 -8.58 2.68
CA VAL A 127 -8.74 -7.79 2.22
C VAL A 127 -9.75 -7.55 3.33
N LEU A 128 -10.05 -8.58 4.14
CA LEU A 128 -11.00 -8.48 5.26
C LEU A 128 -10.51 -7.49 6.32
N ASP A 129 -9.21 -7.52 6.66
CA ASP A 129 -8.62 -6.63 7.65
C ASP A 129 -8.61 -5.18 7.16
N LEU A 130 -8.27 -4.95 5.90
CA LEU A 130 -8.31 -3.63 5.28
C LEU A 130 -9.74 -3.07 5.22
N ALA A 131 -10.72 -3.89 4.83
CA ALA A 131 -12.13 -3.49 4.81
C ALA A 131 -12.65 -3.15 6.21
N ALA A 132 -12.33 -3.96 7.23
CA ALA A 132 -12.70 -3.71 8.62
C ALA A 132 -12.06 -2.44 9.19
N ASP A 133 -10.92 -2.02 8.65
CA ASP A 133 -10.26 -0.74 8.96
C ASP A 133 -10.80 0.45 8.15
N GLY A 134 -11.84 0.26 7.31
CA GLY A 134 -12.47 1.32 6.50
C GLY A 134 -11.69 1.67 5.24
N VAL A 135 -10.79 0.83 4.76
CA VAL A 135 -10.14 0.99 3.46
C VAL A 135 -11.14 0.63 2.37
N VAL A 136 -11.35 1.53 1.42
CA VAL A 136 -12.27 1.34 0.27
C VAL A 136 -11.54 1.01 -1.03
N TYR A 137 -10.25 1.31 -1.08
CA TYR A 137 -9.34 0.96 -2.17
C TYR A 137 -7.95 0.64 -1.63
N ALA A 138 -7.36 -0.46 -2.07
CA ALA A 138 -5.98 -0.81 -1.74
C ALA A 138 -5.19 -1.32 -2.95
N GLU A 139 -3.91 -0.98 -3.00
CA GLU A 139 -2.90 -1.63 -3.81
C GLU A 139 -2.00 -2.44 -2.90
N VAL A 140 -2.11 -3.76 -2.99
CA VAL A 140 -1.35 -4.70 -2.17
C VAL A 140 -0.27 -5.35 -3.03
N ARG A 141 0.97 -5.30 -2.55
CA ARG A 141 2.15 -5.80 -3.26
C ARG A 141 2.78 -7.00 -2.58
N TYR A 142 3.47 -7.81 -3.35
CA TYR A 142 4.31 -8.92 -2.86
C TYR A 142 5.24 -9.40 -3.98
N ALA A 143 6.29 -10.13 -3.62
CA ALA A 143 7.28 -10.68 -4.56
C ALA A 143 6.96 -12.13 -4.92
N PRO A 144 6.32 -12.43 -6.07
CA PRO A 144 5.89 -13.79 -6.41
C PRO A 144 7.06 -14.77 -6.53
N GLU A 145 8.25 -14.30 -6.85
CA GLU A 145 9.46 -15.11 -6.94
C GLU A 145 9.91 -15.71 -5.60
N GLN A 146 9.43 -15.22 -4.47
CA GLN A 146 9.73 -15.74 -3.13
C GLN A 146 8.83 -16.91 -2.70
N HIS A 147 7.80 -17.26 -3.47
CA HIS A 147 6.79 -18.27 -3.12
C HIS A 147 6.86 -19.53 -4.02
N LEU A 148 8.05 -19.89 -4.48
CA LEU A 148 8.26 -20.98 -5.45
C LEU A 148 8.91 -22.23 -4.85
N GLU A 149 9.27 -22.24 -3.58
CA GLU A 149 10.06 -23.31 -2.94
C GLU A 149 9.34 -24.66 -2.91
N ARG A 150 7.99 -24.65 -2.92
CA ARG A 150 7.17 -25.87 -2.94
C ARG A 150 6.63 -26.22 -4.34
N GLY A 151 7.22 -25.64 -5.38
CA GLY A 151 6.99 -26.03 -6.77
C GLY A 151 5.87 -25.31 -7.48
N LEU A 152 5.29 -24.25 -6.88
CA LEU A 152 4.38 -23.36 -7.59
C LEU A 152 5.14 -22.60 -8.69
N SER A 153 4.51 -22.42 -9.85
CA SER A 153 4.97 -21.49 -10.87
C SER A 153 4.59 -20.05 -10.52
N LEU A 154 5.25 -19.07 -11.14
CA LEU A 154 4.91 -17.65 -10.98
C LEU A 154 3.44 -17.35 -11.32
N ASP A 155 2.91 -17.96 -12.37
CA ASP A 155 1.51 -17.77 -12.76
C ASP A 155 0.53 -18.35 -11.72
N GLU A 156 0.81 -19.52 -11.14
CA GLU A 156 0.01 -20.13 -10.06
C GLU A 156 0.04 -19.27 -8.80
N VAL A 157 1.20 -18.75 -8.41
CA VAL A 157 1.32 -17.82 -7.27
C VAL A 157 0.41 -16.60 -7.46
N VAL A 158 0.43 -15.97 -8.64
CA VAL A 158 -0.41 -14.81 -8.94
C VAL A 158 -1.90 -15.21 -8.99
N GLU A 159 -2.24 -16.33 -9.61
CA GLU A 159 -3.61 -16.82 -9.72
C GLU A 159 -4.25 -17.03 -8.34
N HIS A 160 -3.55 -17.75 -7.45
CA HIS A 160 -4.06 -18.05 -6.11
C HIS A 160 -4.17 -16.81 -5.23
N THR A 161 -3.20 -15.89 -5.28
CA THR A 161 -3.28 -14.61 -4.57
C THR A 161 -4.47 -13.77 -5.03
N LEU A 162 -4.66 -13.62 -6.35
CA LEU A 162 -5.80 -12.89 -6.90
C LEU A 162 -7.15 -13.57 -6.60
N ALA A 163 -7.17 -14.91 -6.53
CA ALA A 163 -8.37 -15.64 -6.09
C ALA A 163 -8.73 -15.29 -4.65
N GLY A 164 -7.73 -15.25 -3.74
CA GLY A 164 -7.91 -14.83 -2.36
C GLY A 164 -8.42 -13.39 -2.22
N PHE A 165 -7.86 -12.44 -2.97
CA PHE A 165 -8.36 -11.06 -2.99
C PHE A 165 -9.83 -11.00 -3.41
N ARG A 166 -10.22 -11.64 -4.52
CA ARG A 166 -11.62 -11.70 -4.97
C ARG A 166 -12.57 -12.34 -3.97
N GLU A 167 -12.12 -13.33 -3.20
CA GLU A 167 -12.90 -13.92 -2.11
C GLU A 167 -13.08 -12.96 -0.94
N GLY A 168 -12.00 -12.29 -0.55
CA GLY A 168 -12.03 -11.25 0.48
C GLY A 168 -12.96 -10.10 0.10
N GLU A 169 -12.89 -9.59 -1.13
CA GLU A 169 -13.76 -8.53 -1.64
C GLU A 169 -15.24 -8.92 -1.57
N ARG A 170 -15.59 -10.15 -2.01
CA ARG A 170 -16.96 -10.66 -1.92
C ARG A 170 -17.44 -10.78 -0.47
N ALA A 171 -16.59 -11.28 0.42
CA ALA A 171 -16.93 -11.44 1.83
C ALA A 171 -17.07 -10.09 2.53
N ALA A 172 -16.19 -9.13 2.27
CA ALA A 172 -16.26 -7.77 2.78
C ALA A 172 -17.54 -7.05 2.29
N ALA A 173 -17.87 -7.17 1.01
CA ALA A 173 -19.09 -6.61 0.44
C ALA A 173 -20.36 -7.22 1.06
N ALA A 174 -20.38 -8.54 1.31
CA ALA A 174 -21.47 -9.22 2.00
C ALA A 174 -21.64 -8.75 3.45
N ALA A 175 -20.53 -8.32 4.10
CA ALA A 175 -20.53 -7.71 5.43
C ALA A 175 -20.85 -6.21 5.43
N GLY A 176 -21.17 -5.60 4.27
CA GLY A 176 -21.45 -4.17 4.16
C GLY A 176 -20.22 -3.26 4.16
N GLN A 177 -19.04 -3.82 3.92
CA GLN A 177 -17.74 -3.12 3.90
C GLN A 177 -17.04 -3.31 2.54
N PRO A 178 -17.63 -2.84 1.43
CA PRO A 178 -17.06 -3.05 0.10
C PRO A 178 -15.69 -2.37 -0.04
N ILE A 179 -14.75 -3.10 -0.64
CA ILE A 179 -13.39 -2.67 -0.94
C ILE A 179 -13.02 -3.13 -2.36
N VAL A 180 -12.16 -2.39 -3.04
CA VAL A 180 -11.50 -2.81 -4.28
C VAL A 180 -10.02 -2.98 -4.00
N VAL A 181 -9.46 -4.15 -4.36
CA VAL A 181 -8.04 -4.45 -4.18
C VAL A 181 -7.38 -4.72 -5.52
N THR A 182 -6.30 -4.00 -5.78
CA THR A 182 -5.44 -4.17 -6.95
C THR A 182 -4.10 -4.75 -6.49
N CYS A 183 -3.56 -5.70 -7.24
CA CYS A 183 -2.26 -6.31 -6.96
C CYS A 183 -1.13 -5.55 -7.66
N LEU A 184 0.00 -5.34 -6.99
CA LEU A 184 1.26 -4.99 -7.63
C LEU A 184 2.25 -6.15 -7.48
N LEU A 185 2.96 -6.50 -8.56
CA LEU A 185 3.99 -7.53 -8.49
C LEU A 185 5.34 -6.90 -8.26
N THR A 186 6.00 -7.31 -7.18
CA THR A 186 7.31 -6.79 -6.78
C THR A 186 8.41 -7.74 -7.23
N ALA A 187 9.48 -7.21 -7.80
CA ALA A 187 10.73 -7.94 -7.99
C ALA A 187 11.73 -7.58 -6.89
N MET A 188 12.48 -8.57 -6.40
CA MET A 188 13.52 -8.32 -5.40
C MET A 188 14.74 -7.69 -6.07
N ARG A 189 15.14 -6.50 -5.61
CA ARG A 189 16.20 -5.71 -6.25
C ARG A 189 17.60 -6.32 -6.16
N HIS A 190 17.80 -7.30 -5.27
CA HIS A 190 19.04 -8.09 -5.20
C HIS A 190 19.05 -9.29 -6.15
N ALA A 191 17.85 -9.69 -6.69
CA ALA A 191 17.70 -10.79 -7.62
C ALA A 191 17.80 -10.32 -9.09
N ALA A 192 17.93 -11.26 -10.00
CA ALA A 192 18.09 -11.00 -11.45
C ALA A 192 16.82 -11.36 -12.25
N ARG A 193 15.63 -11.31 -11.60
CA ARG A 193 14.36 -11.73 -12.22
C ARG A 193 13.40 -10.58 -12.53
N SER A 194 13.81 -9.33 -12.33
CA SER A 194 12.93 -8.17 -12.48
C SER A 194 12.24 -8.10 -13.85
N ARG A 195 12.94 -8.44 -14.92
CA ARG A 195 12.36 -8.48 -16.27
C ARG A 195 11.24 -9.54 -16.37
N GLU A 196 11.44 -10.72 -15.82
CA GLU A 196 10.45 -11.80 -15.80
C GLU A 196 9.20 -11.39 -15.00
N ILE A 197 9.39 -10.75 -13.84
CA ILE A 197 8.27 -10.25 -13.01
C ILE A 197 7.53 -9.10 -13.69
N ALA A 198 8.23 -8.21 -14.41
CA ALA A 198 7.60 -7.17 -15.21
C ALA A 198 6.73 -7.76 -16.35
N GLU A 199 7.24 -8.80 -17.02
CA GLU A 199 6.47 -9.53 -18.03
C GLU A 199 5.25 -10.23 -17.44
N LEU A 200 5.39 -10.81 -16.24
CA LEU A 200 4.28 -11.37 -15.48
C LEU A 200 3.22 -10.31 -15.14
N ALA A 201 3.64 -9.14 -14.66
CA ALA A 201 2.72 -8.04 -14.34
C ALA A 201 1.91 -7.59 -15.55
N VAL A 202 2.54 -7.43 -16.72
CA VAL A 202 1.85 -7.06 -17.95
C VAL A 202 0.90 -8.18 -18.41
N ARG A 203 1.31 -9.45 -18.31
CA ARG A 203 0.49 -10.62 -18.68
C ARG A 203 -0.79 -10.73 -17.84
N TRP A 204 -0.75 -10.29 -16.58
CA TRP A 204 -1.87 -10.33 -15.64
C TRP A 204 -2.64 -9.01 -15.48
N ARG A 205 -2.26 -7.95 -16.21
CA ARG A 205 -2.83 -6.60 -16.09
C ARG A 205 -4.36 -6.56 -16.13
N ASP A 206 -4.98 -7.24 -17.10
CA ASP A 206 -6.45 -7.24 -17.25
C ASP A 206 -7.17 -8.25 -16.33
N ARG A 207 -6.43 -8.84 -15.38
CA ARG A 207 -6.91 -9.88 -14.48
C ARG A 207 -6.76 -9.54 -12.99
N GLY A 208 -6.34 -8.31 -12.67
CA GLY A 208 -6.25 -7.80 -11.31
C GLY A 208 -4.86 -7.31 -10.88
N VAL A 209 -3.85 -7.40 -11.76
CA VAL A 209 -2.54 -6.78 -11.53
C VAL A 209 -2.55 -5.37 -12.11
N GLY A 210 -2.38 -4.36 -11.25
CA GLY A 210 -2.37 -2.95 -11.64
C GLY A 210 -1.01 -2.41 -12.01
N GLY A 211 0.07 -3.03 -11.54
CA GLY A 211 1.42 -2.51 -11.80
C GLY A 211 2.54 -3.38 -11.27
N PHE A 212 3.74 -2.81 -11.33
CA PHE A 212 5.00 -3.45 -10.95
C PHE A 212 5.73 -2.57 -9.92
N ASP A 213 6.61 -3.21 -9.14
CA ASP A 213 7.46 -2.55 -8.15
C ASP A 213 8.83 -3.25 -8.05
N ILE A 214 9.82 -2.59 -7.49
CA ILE A 214 11.03 -3.24 -6.97
C ILE A 214 11.20 -2.89 -5.49
N ALA A 215 11.54 -3.88 -4.68
CA ALA A 215 11.74 -3.74 -3.24
C ALA A 215 12.95 -4.54 -2.74
N GLY A 216 13.21 -4.45 -1.43
CA GLY A 216 14.36 -5.06 -0.76
C GLY A 216 15.44 -4.03 -0.41
N ALA A 217 16.61 -4.50 0.04
CA ALA A 217 17.71 -3.65 0.47
C ALA A 217 18.08 -2.59 -0.58
N GLU A 218 17.95 -1.30 -0.22
CA GLU A 218 18.13 -0.19 -1.16
C GLU A 218 19.61 0.14 -1.39
N ALA A 219 20.40 0.16 -0.31
CA ALA A 219 21.82 0.46 -0.37
C ALA A 219 22.59 -0.63 -1.15
N GLY A 220 23.36 -0.23 -2.15
CA GLY A 220 24.14 -1.16 -2.99
C GLY A 220 23.34 -1.80 -4.14
N TYR A 221 22.03 -1.59 -4.21
CA TYR A 221 21.16 -2.13 -5.24
C TYR A 221 20.38 -1.03 -5.97
N PRO A 222 21.03 -0.20 -6.78
CA PRO A 222 20.39 0.93 -7.44
C PRO A 222 19.29 0.47 -8.42
N PRO A 223 18.21 1.25 -8.60
CA PRO A 223 17.11 0.90 -9.50
C PRO A 223 17.57 0.66 -10.95
N THR A 224 18.62 1.35 -11.38
CA THR A 224 19.17 1.23 -12.75
C THR A 224 19.72 -0.15 -13.09
N ARG A 225 19.90 -1.05 -12.12
CA ARG A 225 20.21 -2.47 -12.39
C ARG A 225 19.05 -3.21 -13.07
N HIS A 226 17.85 -2.64 -13.07
CA HIS A 226 16.60 -3.24 -13.56
C HIS A 226 16.00 -2.45 -14.75
N LEU A 227 16.82 -1.70 -15.50
CA LEU A 227 16.36 -0.86 -16.61
C LEU A 227 15.56 -1.62 -17.66
N ASP A 228 15.94 -2.85 -17.97
CA ASP A 228 15.25 -3.71 -18.92
C ASP A 228 13.80 -4.03 -18.51
N ALA A 229 13.55 -4.19 -17.22
CA ALA A 229 12.20 -4.34 -16.67
C ALA A 229 11.39 -3.05 -16.83
N PHE A 230 11.96 -1.90 -16.46
CA PHE A 230 11.27 -0.61 -16.57
C PHE A 230 11.04 -0.17 -18.01
N GLU A 231 11.99 -0.44 -18.91
CA GLU A 231 11.80 -0.22 -20.35
C GLU A 231 10.64 -1.06 -20.89
N TYR A 232 10.55 -2.32 -20.46
CA TYR A 232 9.44 -3.18 -20.83
C TYR A 232 8.10 -2.66 -20.30
N MET A 233 8.02 -2.23 -19.04
CA MET A 233 6.82 -1.65 -18.47
C MET A 233 6.36 -0.43 -19.28
N ARG A 234 7.27 0.51 -19.56
CA ARG A 234 6.96 1.70 -20.38
C ARG A 234 6.54 1.34 -21.80
N ALA A 235 7.23 0.41 -22.44
CA ALA A 235 6.88 -0.03 -23.80
C ALA A 235 5.48 -0.67 -23.89
N ASN A 236 4.98 -1.22 -22.78
CA ASN A 236 3.64 -1.79 -22.68
C ASN A 236 2.61 -0.84 -22.06
N SER A 237 2.95 0.45 -21.82
CA SER A 237 2.08 1.44 -21.15
C SER A 237 1.54 0.92 -19.82
N ALA A 238 2.38 0.24 -19.05
CA ALA A 238 2.05 -0.35 -17.76
C ALA A 238 2.63 0.50 -16.63
N HIS A 239 1.89 0.62 -15.54
CA HIS A 239 2.26 1.43 -14.39
C HIS A 239 3.27 0.72 -13.47
N PHE A 240 4.13 1.52 -12.83
CA PHE A 240 5.03 1.00 -11.80
C PHE A 240 5.44 2.06 -10.79
N THR A 241 5.71 1.61 -9.59
CA THR A 241 6.34 2.36 -8.51
C THR A 241 7.75 1.80 -8.24
N ILE A 242 8.56 2.51 -7.49
CA ILE A 242 9.91 2.06 -7.11
C ILE A 242 10.16 2.48 -5.67
N HIS A 243 10.53 1.52 -4.79
CA HIS A 243 11.09 1.84 -3.49
C HIS A 243 12.37 2.63 -3.68
N ALA A 244 12.36 3.91 -3.32
CA ALA A 244 13.51 4.79 -3.47
C ALA A 244 13.47 5.94 -2.45
N GLY A 245 14.61 6.25 -1.86
CA GLY A 245 14.72 7.33 -0.88
C GLY A 245 14.16 6.95 0.49
N GLU A 246 14.35 5.72 0.90
CA GLU A 246 14.15 5.24 2.27
C GLU A 246 15.49 5.09 2.98
N ALA A 247 16.27 4.05 2.67
CA ALA A 247 17.59 3.80 3.26
C ALA A 247 18.72 4.49 2.49
N PHE A 248 18.53 4.82 1.21
CA PHE A 248 19.50 5.50 0.37
C PHE A 248 18.91 6.78 -0.22
N GLY A 249 19.58 7.91 -0.10
CA GLY A 249 19.02 9.24 -0.32
C GLY A 249 18.72 9.63 -1.78
N LEU A 250 18.98 10.90 -2.11
CA LEU A 250 18.68 11.51 -3.41
C LEU A 250 19.17 10.74 -4.64
N PRO A 251 20.35 10.08 -4.67
CA PRO A 251 20.76 9.34 -5.85
C PRO A 251 19.76 8.25 -6.26
N SER A 252 19.20 7.49 -5.30
CA SER A 252 18.19 6.47 -5.57
C SER A 252 16.89 7.07 -6.12
N ILE A 253 16.43 8.18 -5.53
CA ILE A 253 15.26 8.93 -6.02
C ILE A 253 15.50 9.43 -7.45
N HIS A 254 16.67 10.02 -7.70
CA HIS A 254 17.02 10.53 -9.02
C HIS A 254 17.06 9.41 -10.07
N GLU A 255 17.65 8.27 -9.76
CA GLU A 255 17.69 7.12 -10.66
C GLU A 255 16.28 6.57 -10.96
N ALA A 256 15.44 6.41 -9.92
CA ALA A 256 14.07 5.96 -10.09
C ALA A 256 13.25 6.88 -11.03
N LEU A 257 13.48 8.18 -10.96
CA LEU A 257 12.77 9.18 -11.77
C LEU A 257 13.39 9.38 -13.15
N ALA A 258 14.69 9.69 -13.21
CA ALA A 258 15.34 10.17 -14.42
C ALA A 258 15.66 9.02 -15.40
N PHE A 259 16.06 7.87 -14.90
CA PHE A 259 16.46 6.73 -15.73
C PHE A 259 15.36 5.66 -15.82
N CYS A 260 14.74 5.31 -14.69
CA CYS A 260 13.71 4.27 -14.69
C CYS A 260 12.35 4.84 -15.11
N GLY A 261 12.01 6.09 -14.72
CA GLY A 261 10.78 6.75 -15.13
C GLY A 261 9.54 6.27 -14.38
N CYS A 262 9.65 6.04 -13.07
CA CYS A 262 8.53 5.56 -12.25
C CYS A 262 7.37 6.57 -12.17
N ASP A 263 6.16 6.04 -12.03
CA ASP A 263 4.95 6.84 -11.83
C ASP A 263 4.85 7.40 -10.41
N ARG A 264 5.36 6.65 -9.41
CA ARG A 264 5.36 6.97 -7.99
C ARG A 264 6.68 6.56 -7.33
N LEU A 265 6.96 7.13 -6.17
CA LEU A 265 8.08 6.74 -5.31
C LEU A 265 7.55 5.99 -4.08
N GLY A 266 7.91 4.73 -3.93
CA GLY A 266 7.77 4.00 -2.67
C GLY A 266 8.63 4.70 -1.61
N HIS A 267 8.04 5.11 -0.52
CA HIS A 267 8.56 6.01 0.49
C HIS A 267 8.92 7.40 -0.05
N GLY A 268 10.08 7.58 -0.65
CA GLY A 268 10.56 8.89 -1.11
C GLY A 268 10.83 9.88 0.02
N VAL A 269 10.92 9.41 1.27
CA VAL A 269 11.03 10.24 2.47
C VAL A 269 12.29 11.11 2.46
N ARG A 270 13.38 10.58 1.89
CA ARG A 270 14.67 11.28 1.78
C ARG A 270 14.71 12.36 0.68
N ILE A 271 13.58 12.66 0.02
CA ILE A 271 13.47 13.84 -0.87
C ILE A 271 13.80 15.13 -0.12
N THR A 272 13.64 15.14 1.19
CA THR A 272 14.01 16.26 2.06
C THR A 272 15.49 16.58 2.09
N ASP A 273 16.36 15.67 1.68
CA ASP A 273 17.80 15.92 1.54
C ASP A 273 18.09 16.98 0.45
N ASP A 274 17.10 17.27 -0.43
CA ASP A 274 17.12 18.32 -1.46
C ASP A 274 16.25 19.54 -1.10
N ILE A 275 15.91 19.71 0.18
CA ILE A 275 15.10 20.81 0.68
C ILE A 275 15.84 21.54 1.81
N ARG A 276 16.08 22.83 1.64
CA ARG A 276 16.58 23.69 2.72
C ARG A 276 15.41 24.42 3.34
N VAL A 277 15.21 24.25 4.63
CA VAL A 277 14.16 24.98 5.36
C VAL A 277 14.80 26.19 6.04
N GLY A 278 14.28 27.39 5.77
CA GLY A 278 14.67 28.63 6.43
C GLY A 278 13.96 28.80 7.78
N ASP A 279 13.69 30.03 8.18
CA ASP A 279 13.00 30.33 9.46
C ASP A 279 11.54 29.84 9.46
N SER A 280 10.95 29.66 8.29
CA SER A 280 9.59 29.12 8.11
C SER A 280 9.51 28.19 6.91
N VAL A 281 8.43 27.38 6.83
CA VAL A 281 8.16 26.54 5.65
C VAL A 281 7.96 27.38 4.38
N ALA A 282 7.52 28.63 4.50
CA ALA A 282 7.37 29.55 3.37
C ALA A 282 8.72 29.94 2.73
N ASP A 283 9.79 29.90 3.52
CA ASP A 283 11.15 30.23 3.08
C ASP A 283 11.93 29.00 2.60
N ALA A 284 11.25 27.86 2.43
CA ALA A 284 11.89 26.62 2.01
C ALA A 284 12.38 26.72 0.55
N GLU A 285 13.64 26.43 0.34
CA GLU A 285 14.27 26.32 -0.97
C GLU A 285 14.33 24.85 -1.40
N LEU A 286 13.70 24.53 -2.53
CA LEU A 286 13.73 23.21 -3.13
C LEU A 286 14.87 23.13 -4.14
N GLY A 287 15.69 22.08 -4.03
CA GLY A 287 16.64 21.72 -5.05
C GLY A 287 15.96 21.19 -6.31
N LEU A 288 16.75 20.73 -7.26
CA LEU A 288 16.28 20.35 -8.58
C LEU A 288 15.33 19.14 -8.54
N VAL A 289 15.70 18.10 -7.80
CA VAL A 289 14.93 16.84 -7.72
C VAL A 289 13.63 17.08 -6.96
N ALA A 290 13.69 17.73 -5.79
CA ALA A 290 12.52 18.05 -4.99
C ALA A 290 11.50 18.91 -5.76
N ARG A 291 12.00 19.92 -6.50
CA ARG A 291 11.17 20.76 -7.38
C ARG A 291 10.50 19.92 -8.46
N TYR A 292 11.26 19.06 -9.13
CA TYR A 292 10.73 18.19 -10.19
C TYR A 292 9.62 17.27 -9.65
N VAL A 293 9.83 16.60 -8.51
CA VAL A 293 8.84 15.73 -7.86
C VAL A 293 7.57 16.50 -7.54
N ARG A 294 7.69 17.68 -6.92
CA ARG A 294 6.54 18.52 -6.56
C ARG A 294 5.77 18.99 -7.80
N ASP A 295 6.47 19.56 -8.78
CA ASP A 295 5.85 20.22 -9.95
C ASP A 295 5.21 19.19 -10.90
N LYS A 296 5.81 18.00 -11.03
CA LYS A 296 5.22 16.85 -11.74
C LYS A 296 4.13 16.14 -10.95
N ARG A 297 3.94 16.52 -9.69
CA ARG A 297 2.95 15.87 -8.81
C ARG A 297 3.21 14.37 -8.63
N ILE A 298 4.47 13.94 -8.64
CA ILE A 298 4.85 12.56 -8.41
C ILE A 298 4.47 12.19 -6.97
N PRO A 299 3.68 11.12 -6.77
CA PRO A 299 3.25 10.71 -5.43
C PRO A 299 4.41 10.15 -4.61
N LEU A 300 4.41 10.49 -3.32
CA LEU A 300 5.28 9.91 -2.30
C LEU A 300 4.43 8.97 -1.46
N GLU A 301 4.75 7.68 -1.47
CA GLU A 301 4.07 6.64 -0.70
C GLU A 301 4.68 6.57 0.71
N LEU A 302 4.44 7.60 1.54
CA LEU A 302 5.03 7.69 2.88
C LEU A 302 4.42 6.66 3.82
N CYS A 303 5.27 5.98 4.59
CA CYS A 303 4.92 4.93 5.55
C CYS A 303 5.43 5.31 6.95
N PRO A 304 4.71 6.14 7.70
CA PRO A 304 5.24 6.84 8.86
C PRO A 304 5.87 5.92 9.93
N SER A 305 5.20 4.85 10.31
CA SER A 305 5.72 3.91 11.31
C SER A 305 6.92 3.13 10.80
N SER A 306 6.85 2.59 9.59
CA SER A 306 7.95 1.86 8.96
C SER A 306 9.18 2.74 8.78
N ASN A 307 9.03 3.99 8.35
CA ASN A 307 10.14 4.91 8.18
C ASN A 307 10.89 5.23 9.48
N VAL A 308 10.22 5.12 10.63
CA VAL A 308 10.90 5.19 11.94
C VAL A 308 11.63 3.88 12.24
N GLN A 309 10.97 2.74 12.04
CA GLN A 309 11.52 1.41 12.34
C GLN A 309 12.76 1.07 11.50
N THR A 310 12.75 1.45 10.21
CA THR A 310 13.90 1.23 9.30
C THR A 310 15.02 2.27 9.50
N GLY A 311 14.80 3.26 10.38
CA GLY A 311 15.79 4.32 10.64
C GLY A 311 15.87 5.39 9.54
N ALA A 312 14.94 5.41 8.59
CA ALA A 312 14.86 6.46 7.59
C ALA A 312 14.61 7.84 8.25
N VAL A 313 13.89 7.85 9.37
CA VAL A 313 13.68 9.02 10.22
C VAL A 313 13.85 8.61 11.70
N PRO A 314 14.33 9.51 12.57
CA PRO A 314 14.66 9.16 13.96
C PRO A 314 13.41 8.96 14.85
N SER A 315 12.28 9.59 14.53
CA SER A 315 11.03 9.52 15.29
C SER A 315 9.89 10.13 14.49
N LEU A 316 8.65 9.86 14.89
CA LEU A 316 7.46 10.32 14.18
C LEU A 316 7.32 11.86 14.20
N ASP A 317 7.70 12.53 15.29
CA ASP A 317 7.70 14.00 15.37
C ASP A 317 8.78 14.66 14.47
N LYS A 318 9.76 13.89 14.04
CA LYS A 318 10.78 14.30 13.08
C LYS A 318 10.46 13.82 11.65
N HIS A 319 9.39 13.08 11.47
CA HIS A 319 9.00 12.62 10.15
C HIS A 319 8.65 13.82 9.26
N PRO A 320 9.19 13.91 8.04
CA PRO A 320 9.00 15.09 7.17
C PRO A 320 7.60 15.17 6.53
N PHE A 321 6.65 14.36 6.97
CA PHE A 321 5.30 14.31 6.42
C PHE A 321 4.64 15.69 6.38
N ASP A 322 4.67 16.43 7.51
CA ASP A 322 4.06 17.76 7.60
C ASP A 322 4.77 18.80 6.70
N LEU A 323 6.10 18.79 6.68
CA LEU A 323 6.88 19.65 5.79
C LEU A 323 6.48 19.42 4.33
N LEU A 324 6.47 18.16 3.89
CA LEU A 324 6.14 17.80 2.50
C LEU A 324 4.67 18.14 2.16
N ALA A 325 3.74 17.89 3.09
CA ALA A 325 2.34 18.22 2.92
C ALA A 325 2.11 19.74 2.80
N ARG A 326 2.79 20.54 3.62
CA ARG A 326 2.73 22.02 3.59
C ARG A 326 3.39 22.60 2.36
N LEU A 327 4.47 22.01 1.88
CA LEU A 327 5.13 22.36 0.61
C LEU A 327 4.35 21.87 -0.62
N ARG A 328 3.15 21.27 -0.41
CA ARG A 328 2.25 20.82 -1.49
C ARG A 328 2.79 19.65 -2.33
N PHE A 329 3.66 18.82 -1.79
CA PHE A 329 3.95 17.54 -2.41
C PHE A 329 2.69 16.68 -2.43
N ARG A 330 2.64 15.69 -3.32
CA ARG A 330 1.55 14.71 -3.34
C ARG A 330 1.91 13.55 -2.38
N VAL A 331 1.72 13.80 -1.09
CA VAL A 331 1.93 12.79 -0.06
C VAL A 331 0.71 11.89 0.09
N THR A 332 0.96 10.60 0.36
CA THR A 332 -0.05 9.60 0.73
C THR A 332 0.35 8.93 2.05
N VAL A 333 -0.62 8.41 2.78
CA VAL A 333 -0.41 7.67 4.03
C VAL A 333 -0.52 6.19 3.71
N ASN A 334 0.42 5.38 4.20
CA ASN A 334 0.45 3.95 3.92
C ASN A 334 0.95 3.17 5.14
N THR A 335 0.68 1.89 5.16
CA THR A 335 1.01 0.95 6.24
C THR A 335 2.35 0.26 6.06
N ASP A 336 2.79 0.08 4.83
CA ASP A 336 3.92 -0.76 4.45
C ASP A 336 3.71 -2.21 4.89
N ASN A 337 4.10 -2.58 6.12
CA ASN A 337 4.04 -3.94 6.65
C ASN A 337 3.25 -3.97 7.95
N ARG A 338 1.96 -4.32 7.88
CA ARG A 338 1.03 -4.22 9.02
C ARG A 338 1.43 -5.10 10.21
N LEU A 339 1.96 -6.31 9.96
CA LEU A 339 2.44 -7.20 11.02
C LEU A 339 3.70 -6.65 11.68
N MET A 340 4.72 -6.29 10.90
CA MET A 340 6.01 -5.79 11.39
C MET A 340 5.86 -4.46 12.13
N SER A 341 5.00 -3.58 11.64
CA SER A 341 4.80 -2.26 12.24
C SER A 341 3.68 -2.22 13.30
N ASP A 342 3.02 -3.35 13.56
CA ASP A 342 1.84 -3.44 14.45
C ASP A 342 0.89 -2.28 14.18
N THR A 343 0.48 -2.11 12.92
CA THR A 343 -0.24 -0.92 12.48
C THR A 343 -1.41 -1.22 11.54
N SER A 344 -2.23 -0.21 11.30
CA SER A 344 -3.28 -0.17 10.28
C SER A 344 -3.38 1.22 9.70
N MET A 345 -4.09 1.40 8.58
CA MET A 345 -4.32 2.74 8.01
C MET A 345 -4.93 3.72 9.00
N SER A 346 -5.85 3.25 9.83
CA SER A 346 -6.46 4.09 10.87
C SER A 346 -5.45 4.49 11.94
N GLN A 347 -4.55 3.59 12.33
CA GLN A 347 -3.47 3.89 13.27
C GLN A 347 -2.46 4.87 12.68
N GLU A 348 -2.02 4.67 11.43
CA GLU A 348 -1.11 5.61 10.76
C GLU A 348 -1.71 7.02 10.67
N MET A 349 -2.97 7.14 10.24
CA MET A 349 -3.66 8.43 10.21
C MET A 349 -3.82 9.03 11.61
N HIS A 350 -4.15 8.23 12.62
CA HIS A 350 -4.30 8.71 14.00
C HIS A 350 -2.98 9.21 14.58
N LYS A 351 -1.87 8.49 14.36
CA LYS A 351 -0.51 8.93 14.74
C LYS A 351 -0.18 10.30 14.11
N LEU A 352 -0.48 10.48 12.83
CA LEU A 352 -0.26 11.77 12.14
C LEU A 352 -1.15 12.89 12.71
N VAL A 353 -2.42 12.60 13.04
CA VAL A 353 -3.31 13.56 13.72
C VAL A 353 -2.73 13.98 15.07
N GLN A 354 -2.30 13.03 15.89
CA GLN A 354 -1.72 13.31 17.20
C GLN A 354 -0.41 14.11 17.13
N THR A 355 0.43 13.79 16.15
CA THR A 355 1.76 14.38 16.03
C THR A 355 1.72 15.77 15.40
N PHE A 356 0.91 15.97 14.35
CA PHE A 356 0.95 17.18 13.55
C PHE A 356 -0.33 18.03 13.64
N GLY A 357 -1.34 17.58 14.37
CA GLY A 357 -2.57 18.33 14.57
C GLY A 357 -3.49 18.39 13.35
N TYR A 358 -3.42 17.38 12.46
CA TYR A 358 -4.28 17.34 11.28
C TYR A 358 -5.75 17.20 11.61
N GLY A 359 -6.59 17.83 10.77
CA GLY A 359 -8.03 17.74 10.81
C GLY A 359 -8.61 16.77 9.77
N TRP A 360 -9.94 16.62 9.77
CA TRP A 360 -10.66 15.79 8.79
C TRP A 360 -10.35 16.16 7.34
N SER A 361 -10.27 17.47 7.04
CA SER A 361 -9.96 17.96 5.69
C SER A 361 -8.55 17.57 5.22
N ASP A 362 -7.60 17.40 6.16
CA ASP A 362 -6.26 16.93 5.83
C ASP A 362 -6.29 15.43 5.50
N LEU A 363 -7.00 14.62 6.31
CA LEU A 363 -7.16 13.19 6.07
C LEU A 363 -7.88 12.92 4.74
N GLU A 364 -8.94 13.70 4.44
CA GLU A 364 -9.61 13.66 3.14
C GLU A 364 -8.63 13.96 2.00
N ARG A 365 -7.84 15.00 2.13
CA ARG A 365 -6.84 15.40 1.13
C ARG A 365 -5.81 14.30 0.88
N PHE A 366 -5.29 13.64 1.93
CA PHE A 366 -4.34 12.55 1.80
C PHE A 366 -4.99 11.33 1.11
N THR A 367 -6.22 10.99 1.48
CA THR A 367 -6.99 9.92 0.85
C THR A 367 -7.27 10.20 -0.63
N ILE A 368 -7.66 11.43 -0.98
CA ILE A 368 -7.85 11.85 -2.37
C ILE A 368 -6.53 11.85 -3.15
N ASN A 369 -5.41 12.25 -2.52
CA ASN A 369 -4.09 12.16 -3.15
C ASN A 369 -3.76 10.70 -3.50
N ALA A 370 -3.99 9.76 -2.58
CA ALA A 370 -3.80 8.34 -2.83
C ALA A 370 -4.69 7.87 -3.99
N MET A 371 -5.98 8.14 -3.94
CA MET A 371 -6.90 7.68 -4.98
C MET A 371 -6.60 8.26 -6.37
N LYS A 372 -6.18 9.53 -6.46
CA LYS A 372 -5.73 10.16 -7.71
C LYS A 372 -4.46 9.54 -8.28
N SER A 373 -3.70 8.83 -7.45
CA SER A 373 -2.42 8.22 -7.80
C SER A 373 -2.52 6.70 -8.01
N ALA A 374 -3.71 6.12 -7.82
CA ALA A 374 -3.98 4.70 -7.94
C ALA A 374 -3.79 4.18 -9.38
N PHE A 375 -3.34 2.93 -9.51
CA PHE A 375 -3.10 2.25 -10.79
C PHE A 375 -4.34 1.51 -11.30
N ILE A 376 -5.48 2.21 -11.26
CA ILE A 376 -6.73 1.77 -11.88
C ILE A 376 -7.22 2.82 -12.88
N PRO A 377 -8.15 2.47 -13.80
CA PRO A 377 -8.66 3.39 -14.80
C PRO A 377 -9.20 4.69 -14.23
N PHE A 378 -8.95 5.80 -14.93
CA PHE A 378 -9.35 7.14 -14.48
C PHE A 378 -10.84 7.26 -14.08
N PRO A 379 -11.81 6.69 -14.84
CA PRO A 379 -13.22 6.77 -14.44
C PRO A 379 -13.51 6.07 -13.10
N GLU A 380 -12.82 4.97 -12.81
CA GLU A 380 -12.97 4.25 -11.54
C GLU A 380 -12.40 5.05 -10.37
N ARG A 381 -11.23 5.70 -10.56
CA ARG A 381 -10.68 6.62 -9.55
C ARG A 381 -11.64 7.74 -9.20
N LEU A 382 -12.26 8.36 -10.22
CA LEU A 382 -13.24 9.43 -10.02
C LEU A 382 -14.48 8.92 -9.28
N ARG A 383 -15.01 7.76 -9.68
CA ARG A 383 -16.18 7.16 -9.02
C ARG A 383 -15.91 6.93 -7.52
N ILE A 384 -14.78 6.35 -7.16
CA ILE A 384 -14.42 6.13 -5.74
C ILE A 384 -14.26 7.46 -4.99
N ILE A 385 -13.65 8.48 -5.62
CA ILE A 385 -13.51 9.80 -5.01
C ILE A 385 -14.88 10.46 -4.80
N ASP A 386 -15.71 10.51 -5.83
CA ASP A 386 -16.92 11.32 -5.84
C ASP A 386 -18.10 10.63 -5.13
N ASP A 387 -18.21 9.28 -5.25
CA ASP A 387 -19.34 8.53 -4.71
C ASP A 387 -19.08 7.97 -3.30
N ILE A 388 -17.80 7.83 -2.89
CA ILE A 388 -17.47 7.18 -1.62
C ILE A 388 -16.64 8.10 -0.70
N ILE A 389 -15.48 8.59 -1.17
CA ILE A 389 -14.56 9.32 -0.31
C ILE A 389 -15.14 10.66 0.11
N LYS A 390 -15.50 11.53 -0.83
CA LYS A 390 -16.05 12.85 -0.52
C LYS A 390 -17.33 12.79 0.32
N PRO A 391 -18.34 11.95 -0.02
CA PRO A 391 -19.54 11.83 0.83
C PRO A 391 -19.23 11.30 2.24
N GLY A 392 -18.33 10.32 2.34
CA GLY A 392 -17.91 9.78 3.64
C GLY A 392 -17.25 10.82 4.53
N TYR A 393 -16.35 11.65 3.98
CA TYR A 393 -15.74 12.74 4.74
C TYR A 393 -16.69 13.89 5.03
N ALA A 394 -17.63 14.21 4.13
CA ALA A 394 -18.63 15.25 4.35
C ALA A 394 -19.46 14.98 5.61
N VAL A 395 -19.84 13.72 5.87
CA VAL A 395 -20.54 13.31 7.09
C VAL A 395 -19.70 13.50 8.36
N LEU A 396 -18.37 13.39 8.27
CA LEU A 396 -17.46 13.52 9.40
C LEU A 396 -17.06 14.97 9.69
N ILE A 397 -17.06 15.79 8.65
CA ILE A 397 -16.73 17.23 8.75
C ILE A 397 -17.93 18.03 9.30
N GLY A 398 -19.17 17.61 9.03
CA GLY A 398 -20.43 18.25 9.46
C GLY A 398 -20.98 19.18 8.39
#